data_eea1a196391e3707dfb80c2135f9cbbf
#
_entry.id   eea1a196391e3707dfb80c2135f9cbbf
#
_cell.length_a   1.000
_cell.length_b   1.000
_cell.length_c   1.000
_cell.angle_alpha   90.00
_cell.angle_beta   90.00
_cell.angle_gamma   90.00
#
_symmetry.space_group_name_H-M   'P 1'
#
loop_
_entity.id
_entity.type
_entity.pdbx_description
1 polymer ?
#
loop_
_entity_poly.entity_id
_entity_poly.type
_entity_poly.pdbx_seq_one_letter_code
_entity_poly.pdbx_strand_id
1 'polypeptide(L)'
;QGRRMGSMATWRLISEREVFRVSVNKNADKVTSSSEQLSGVAREMLNNADYTTSQADVVAAASSSVSGAVASVAASAEEMSATVREIARSANEAAKVATSAVRAADETNRTVAHLGESSSEIGKVIKTITSIAQQTNLLALNATIEAARAGESGKGFAVVANEVKELAKQTAQATEDISRKIEAIQTNTRGAVAAIKEIGAIIGQINDFQTTIASAVEEQAATTKEIARNAADAAESSTMILNNIGSVTSASRSTATGAANTLRAAEELARLASELRAALDDFEHAV
;
A
#
# COMPACT_ATOMS: atom_id res chain seq x y z
N GLN A 1 5.59 15.63 -114.71
CA GLN A 1 5.27 14.75 -113.56
C GLN A 1 6.32 14.81 -112.42
N GLY A 2 7.59 15.14 -112.65
CA GLY A 2 8.61 15.18 -111.56
C GLY A 2 8.47 16.30 -110.52
N ARG A 3 7.89 17.47 -110.85
CA ARG A 3 7.67 18.60 -109.88
C ARG A 3 6.54 18.27 -108.86
N ARG A 4 5.53 17.50 -109.21
CA ARG A 4 4.46 17.16 -108.27
C ARG A 4 4.87 16.10 -107.21
N MET A 5 5.73 15.16 -107.49
CA MET A 5 6.24 14.17 -106.58
C MET A 5 7.19 14.79 -105.56
N GLY A 6 8.04 15.75 -105.92
CA GLY A 6 8.88 16.42 -104.93
C GLY A 6 8.10 17.26 -103.92
N SER A 7 7.02 17.94 -104.37
CA SER A 7 6.16 18.72 -103.40
C SER A 7 5.41 17.82 -102.45
N MET A 8 4.91 16.63 -102.80
CA MET A 8 4.19 15.64 -101.94
C MET A 8 5.16 15.07 -100.92
N ALA A 9 6.40 14.71 -101.31
CA ALA A 9 7.38 14.19 -100.33
C ALA A 9 7.80 15.25 -99.30
N THR A 10 7.95 16.53 -99.70
CA THR A 10 8.26 17.66 -98.79
C THR A 10 7.11 17.91 -97.80
N TRP A 11 5.85 17.91 -98.29
CA TRP A 11 4.69 18.08 -97.39
C TRP A 11 4.56 16.94 -96.38
N ARG A 12 4.84 15.71 -96.74
CA ARG A 12 4.81 14.54 -95.87
C ARG A 12 5.89 14.62 -94.79
N LEU A 13 7.10 14.98 -95.15
CA LEU A 13 8.22 15.21 -94.19
C LEU A 13 7.92 16.35 -93.18
N ILE A 14 7.34 17.47 -93.67
CA ILE A 14 6.93 18.57 -92.80
C ILE A 14 5.84 18.15 -91.83
N SER A 15 4.84 17.38 -92.29
CA SER A 15 3.75 16.87 -91.46
C SER A 15 4.23 15.88 -90.42
N GLU A 16 5.13 14.95 -90.75
CA GLU A 16 5.71 13.99 -89.82
C GLU A 16 6.58 14.68 -88.74
N ARG A 17 7.37 15.71 -89.11
CA ARG A 17 8.17 16.49 -88.17
C ARG A 17 7.28 17.28 -87.20
N GLU A 18 6.18 17.87 -87.65
CA GLU A 18 5.27 18.65 -86.83
C GLU A 18 4.54 17.71 -85.80
N VAL A 19 4.09 16.53 -86.21
CA VAL A 19 3.50 15.52 -85.30
C VAL A 19 4.52 15.08 -84.28
N PHE A 20 5.77 14.85 -84.64
CA PHE A 20 6.85 14.51 -83.71
C PHE A 20 7.09 15.63 -82.67
N ARG A 21 7.20 16.88 -83.12
CA ARG A 21 7.41 18.08 -82.25
C ARG A 21 6.27 18.21 -81.25
N VAL A 22 5.02 18.16 -81.70
CA VAL A 22 3.86 18.26 -80.82
C VAL A 22 3.85 17.13 -79.79
N SER A 23 4.22 15.92 -80.21
CA SER A 23 4.30 14.77 -79.29
C SER A 23 5.39 14.92 -78.23
N VAL A 24 6.60 15.41 -78.61
CA VAL A 24 7.71 15.63 -77.68
C VAL A 24 7.40 16.77 -76.72
N ASN A 25 6.86 17.89 -77.17
CA ASN A 25 6.41 18.99 -76.33
C ASN A 25 5.37 18.54 -75.31
N LYS A 26 4.35 17.79 -75.78
CA LYS A 26 3.33 17.25 -74.88
C LYS A 26 3.93 16.30 -73.80
N ASN A 27 4.94 15.50 -74.18
CA ASN A 27 5.60 14.64 -73.22
C ASN A 27 6.50 15.41 -72.28
N ALA A 28 7.19 16.47 -72.72
CA ALA A 28 7.96 17.37 -71.87
C ALA A 28 7.07 18.09 -70.83
N ASP A 29 5.89 18.57 -71.27
CA ASP A 29 4.90 19.16 -70.33
C ASP A 29 4.41 18.18 -69.24
N LYS A 30 4.18 16.92 -69.66
CA LYS A 30 3.80 15.88 -68.71
C LYS A 30 4.92 15.59 -67.73
N VAL A 31 6.18 15.50 -68.17
CA VAL A 31 7.34 15.28 -67.30
C VAL A 31 7.50 16.45 -66.33
N THR A 32 7.37 17.71 -66.80
CA THR A 32 7.43 18.88 -65.95
C THR A 32 6.34 18.84 -64.84
N SER A 33 5.08 18.63 -65.25
CA SER A 33 3.95 18.54 -64.29
C SER A 33 4.12 17.40 -63.27
N SER A 34 4.58 16.22 -63.73
CA SER A 34 4.85 15.09 -62.84
C SER A 34 6.03 15.37 -61.89
N SER A 35 7.05 16.10 -62.33
CA SER A 35 8.17 16.49 -61.51
C SER A 35 7.80 17.53 -60.46
N GLU A 36 6.90 18.47 -60.77
CA GLU A 36 6.35 19.43 -59.80
C GLU A 36 5.53 18.70 -58.73
N GLN A 37 4.70 17.75 -59.14
CA GLN A 37 3.93 16.94 -58.17
C GLN A 37 4.88 16.12 -57.28
N LEU A 38 5.92 15.49 -57.87
CA LEU A 38 6.90 14.71 -57.13
C LEU A 38 7.67 15.55 -56.14
N SER A 39 8.01 16.78 -56.52
CA SER A 39 8.66 17.78 -55.63
C SER A 39 7.74 18.18 -54.47
N GLY A 40 6.44 18.34 -54.72
CA GLY A 40 5.44 18.60 -53.67
C GLY A 40 5.37 17.46 -52.66
N VAL A 41 5.24 16.22 -53.14
CA VAL A 41 5.22 15.02 -52.29
C VAL A 41 6.50 14.84 -51.50
N ALA A 42 7.65 15.07 -52.11
CA ALA A 42 8.96 14.98 -51.45
C ALA A 42 9.10 16.02 -50.31
N ARG A 43 8.64 17.25 -50.50
CA ARG A 43 8.62 18.25 -49.44
C ARG A 43 7.68 17.89 -48.29
N GLU A 44 6.52 17.35 -48.59
CA GLU A 44 5.58 16.85 -47.57
C GLU A 44 6.18 15.67 -46.76
N MET A 45 6.87 14.74 -47.45
CA MET A 45 7.60 13.67 -46.79
C MET A 45 8.71 14.17 -45.86
N LEU A 46 9.45 15.23 -46.24
CA LEU A 46 10.46 15.85 -45.39
C LEU A 46 9.83 16.42 -44.10
N ASN A 47 8.74 17.18 -44.25
CA ASN A 47 8.05 17.79 -43.15
C ASN A 47 7.47 16.71 -42.19
N ASN A 48 6.92 15.63 -42.75
CA ASN A 48 6.38 14.52 -41.96
C ASN A 48 7.49 13.74 -41.22
N ALA A 49 8.66 13.57 -41.83
CA ALA A 49 9.81 12.96 -41.20
C ALA A 49 10.34 13.81 -40.01
N ASP A 50 10.44 15.12 -40.20
CA ASP A 50 10.82 16.05 -39.14
C ASP A 50 9.82 16.04 -37.96
N TYR A 51 8.52 16.10 -38.26
CA TYR A 51 7.48 16.01 -37.29
C TYR A 51 7.54 14.68 -36.52
N THR A 52 7.73 13.56 -37.24
CA THR A 52 7.84 12.24 -36.63
C THR A 52 9.05 12.14 -35.70
N THR A 53 10.18 12.73 -36.07
CA THR A 53 11.39 12.79 -35.24
C THR A 53 11.13 13.59 -33.96
N SER A 54 10.48 14.75 -34.07
CA SER A 54 10.11 15.58 -32.92
C SER A 54 9.16 14.85 -31.96
N GLN A 55 8.16 14.13 -32.49
CA GLN A 55 7.26 13.31 -31.66
C GLN A 55 7.99 12.14 -30.99
N ALA A 56 8.94 11.55 -31.68
CA ALA A 56 9.78 10.49 -31.12
C ALA A 56 10.60 11.00 -29.92
N ASP A 57 11.15 12.20 -29.99
CA ASP A 57 11.88 12.84 -28.88
C ASP A 57 10.97 13.09 -27.66
N VAL A 58 9.74 13.55 -27.89
CA VAL A 58 8.72 13.72 -26.81
C VAL A 58 8.41 12.39 -26.14
N VAL A 59 8.18 11.32 -26.92
CA VAL A 59 7.90 9.99 -26.39
C VAL A 59 9.10 9.42 -25.63
N ALA A 60 10.32 9.65 -26.11
CA ALA A 60 11.54 9.24 -25.41
C ALA A 60 11.69 9.93 -24.05
N ALA A 61 11.44 11.24 -23.98
CA ALA A 61 11.47 12.00 -22.74
C ALA A 61 10.40 11.52 -21.75
N ALA A 62 9.18 11.28 -22.23
CA ALA A 62 8.09 10.75 -21.41
C ALA A 62 8.42 9.35 -20.87
N SER A 63 8.96 8.45 -21.71
CA SER A 63 9.38 7.10 -21.29
C SER A 63 10.51 7.12 -20.26
N SER A 64 11.45 8.05 -20.37
CA SER A 64 12.49 8.27 -19.37
C SER A 64 11.91 8.73 -18.03
N SER A 65 10.93 9.64 -18.06
CA SER A 65 10.23 10.10 -16.85
C SER A 65 9.45 8.97 -16.18
N VAL A 66 8.78 8.12 -16.98
CA VAL A 66 8.08 6.92 -16.48
C VAL A 66 9.07 5.96 -15.83
N SER A 67 10.24 5.72 -16.45
CA SER A 67 11.28 4.87 -15.86
C SER A 67 11.76 5.38 -14.50
N GLY A 68 11.93 6.69 -14.34
CA GLY A 68 12.28 7.32 -13.06
C GLY A 68 11.20 7.14 -12.00
N ALA A 69 9.93 7.34 -12.38
CA ALA A 69 8.79 7.14 -11.47
C ALA A 69 8.67 5.67 -11.04
N VAL A 70 8.84 4.73 -11.96
CA VAL A 70 8.82 3.28 -11.70
C VAL A 70 9.95 2.87 -10.76
N ALA A 71 11.16 3.41 -10.92
CA ALA A 71 12.27 3.16 -9.99
C ALA A 71 11.94 3.63 -8.57
N SER A 72 11.28 4.79 -8.44
CA SER A 72 10.81 5.28 -7.13
C SER A 72 9.75 4.38 -6.51
N VAL A 73 8.81 3.86 -7.32
CA VAL A 73 7.79 2.88 -6.85
C VAL A 73 8.45 1.59 -6.37
N ALA A 74 9.45 1.09 -7.11
CA ALA A 74 10.19 -0.11 -6.71
C ALA A 74 10.90 0.08 -5.36
N ALA A 75 11.60 1.21 -5.16
CA ALA A 75 12.24 1.55 -3.90
C ALA A 75 11.24 1.66 -2.73
N SER A 76 10.08 2.29 -2.97
CA SER A 76 9.00 2.38 -1.97
C SER A 76 8.41 1.02 -1.62
N ALA A 77 8.31 0.10 -2.59
CA ALA A 77 7.85 -1.27 -2.35
C ALA A 77 8.86 -2.07 -1.51
N GLU A 78 10.15 -1.88 -1.71
CA GLU A 78 11.20 -2.49 -0.86
C GLU A 78 11.13 -1.99 0.58
N GLU A 79 10.97 -0.68 0.79
CA GLU A 79 10.80 -0.07 2.12
C GLU A 79 9.52 -0.58 2.80
N MET A 80 8.41 -0.62 2.05
CA MET A 80 7.14 -1.19 2.54
C MET A 80 7.30 -2.66 2.95
N SER A 81 8.03 -3.47 2.17
CA SER A 81 8.32 -4.87 2.51
C SER A 81 9.11 -4.99 3.83
N ALA A 82 10.04 -4.07 4.11
CA ALA A 82 10.74 -4.03 5.39
C ALA A 82 9.81 -3.67 6.54
N THR A 83 8.98 -2.65 6.37
CA THR A 83 7.98 -2.20 7.36
C THR A 83 6.96 -3.30 7.67
N VAL A 84 6.44 -3.98 6.66
CA VAL A 84 5.50 -5.11 6.81
C VAL A 84 6.11 -6.23 7.65
N ARG A 85 7.38 -6.58 7.42
CA ARG A 85 8.10 -7.57 8.25
C ARG A 85 8.24 -7.12 9.71
N GLU A 86 8.47 -5.84 9.95
CA GLU A 86 8.58 -5.29 11.30
C GLU A 86 7.24 -5.29 12.03
N ILE A 87 6.14 -4.96 11.33
CA ILE A 87 4.78 -5.07 11.88
C ILE A 87 4.46 -6.52 12.23
N ALA A 88 4.78 -7.49 11.35
CA ALA A 88 4.59 -8.91 11.62
C ALA A 88 5.31 -9.36 12.89
N ARG A 89 6.56 -8.93 13.07
CA ARG A 89 7.35 -9.23 14.26
C ARG A 89 6.72 -8.63 15.51
N SER A 90 6.32 -7.36 15.45
CA SER A 90 5.71 -6.65 16.58
C SER A 90 4.37 -7.25 16.99
N ALA A 91 3.53 -7.64 16.02
CA ALA A 91 2.26 -8.33 16.29
C ALA A 91 2.48 -9.67 16.99
N ASN A 92 3.49 -10.44 16.55
CA ASN A 92 3.83 -11.73 17.15
C ASN A 92 4.37 -11.58 18.58
N GLU A 93 5.18 -10.55 18.83
CA GLU A 93 5.66 -10.22 20.17
C GLU A 93 4.52 -9.77 21.08
N ALA A 94 3.62 -8.93 20.59
CA ALA A 94 2.44 -8.50 21.34
C ALA A 94 1.51 -9.67 21.70
N ALA A 95 1.31 -10.64 20.81
CA ALA A 95 0.56 -11.87 21.08
C ALA A 95 1.21 -12.71 22.20
N LYS A 96 2.56 -12.82 22.22
CA LYS A 96 3.28 -13.50 23.31
C LYS A 96 3.12 -12.78 24.63
N VAL A 97 3.18 -11.45 24.65
CA VAL A 97 2.96 -10.63 25.85
C VAL A 97 1.54 -10.79 26.35
N ALA A 98 0.54 -10.74 25.46
CA ALA A 98 -0.86 -10.99 25.80
C ALA A 98 -1.07 -12.38 26.44
N THR A 99 -0.51 -13.44 25.83
CA THR A 99 -0.56 -14.80 26.39
C THR A 99 0.06 -14.88 27.79
N SER A 100 1.19 -14.19 28.00
CA SER A 100 1.85 -14.13 29.30
C SER A 100 1.03 -13.36 30.34
N ALA A 101 0.34 -12.30 29.93
CA ALA A 101 -0.53 -11.50 30.78
C ALA A 101 -1.79 -12.29 31.19
N VAL A 102 -2.39 -13.10 30.30
CA VAL A 102 -3.50 -14.02 30.66
C VAL A 102 -3.05 -14.96 31.77
N ARG A 103 -1.87 -15.58 31.62
CA ARG A 103 -1.34 -16.51 32.65
C ARG A 103 -1.11 -15.80 33.98
N ALA A 104 -0.56 -14.58 33.99
CA ALA A 104 -0.37 -13.79 35.20
C ALA A 104 -1.70 -13.40 35.86
N ALA A 105 -2.71 -13.06 35.05
CA ALA A 105 -4.07 -12.78 35.55
C ALA A 105 -4.70 -14.00 36.20
N ASP A 106 -4.56 -15.18 35.57
CA ASP A 106 -5.06 -16.44 36.13
C ASP A 106 -4.37 -16.81 37.45
N GLU A 107 -3.06 -16.66 37.55
CA GLU A 107 -2.31 -16.91 38.77
C GLU A 107 -2.72 -15.93 39.90
N THR A 108 -2.86 -14.65 39.56
CA THR A 108 -3.38 -13.64 40.51
C THR A 108 -4.79 -13.97 40.95
N ASN A 109 -5.67 -14.39 40.04
CA ASN A 109 -7.03 -14.77 40.36
C ASN A 109 -7.08 -15.95 41.34
N ARG A 110 -6.24 -16.98 41.18
CA ARG A 110 -6.11 -18.11 42.12
C ARG A 110 -5.64 -17.63 43.47
N THR A 111 -4.64 -16.76 43.55
CA THR A 111 -4.12 -16.24 44.80
C THR A 111 -5.17 -15.42 45.57
N VAL A 112 -5.92 -14.57 44.86
CA VAL A 112 -6.99 -13.76 45.46
C VAL A 112 -8.17 -14.63 45.87
N ALA A 113 -8.51 -15.65 45.12
CA ALA A 113 -9.53 -16.63 45.50
C ALA A 113 -9.18 -17.39 46.80
N HIS A 114 -7.93 -17.82 46.96
CA HIS A 114 -7.40 -18.45 48.17
C HIS A 114 -7.43 -17.50 49.38
N LEU A 115 -7.15 -16.20 49.19
CA LEU A 115 -7.28 -15.18 50.22
C LEU A 115 -8.77 -15.07 50.69
N GLY A 116 -9.71 -15.13 49.75
CA GLY A 116 -11.13 -15.14 50.03
C GLY A 116 -11.56 -16.37 50.89
N GLU A 117 -11.04 -17.58 50.57
CA GLU A 117 -11.25 -18.79 51.31
C GLU A 117 -10.68 -18.70 52.72
N SER A 118 -9.43 -18.28 52.85
CA SER A 118 -8.75 -18.09 54.13
C SER A 118 -9.51 -17.07 55.02
N SER A 119 -9.98 -15.97 54.42
CA SER A 119 -10.79 -14.97 55.13
C SER A 119 -12.13 -15.56 55.61
N SER A 120 -12.73 -16.46 54.86
CA SER A 120 -13.96 -17.19 55.28
C SER A 120 -13.72 -18.11 56.46
N GLU A 121 -12.56 -18.79 56.47
CA GLU A 121 -12.16 -19.64 57.59
C GLU A 121 -11.91 -18.81 58.86
N ILE A 122 -11.19 -17.71 58.74
CA ILE A 122 -11.01 -16.78 59.88
C ILE A 122 -12.37 -16.29 60.41
N GLY A 123 -13.32 -16.00 59.53
CA GLY A 123 -14.67 -15.59 59.93
C GLY A 123 -15.39 -16.67 60.75
N LYS A 124 -15.21 -17.96 60.45
CA LYS A 124 -15.74 -19.05 61.27
C LYS A 124 -15.09 -19.09 62.64
N VAL A 125 -13.76 -18.92 62.74
CA VAL A 125 -13.05 -18.92 64.01
C VAL A 125 -13.50 -17.73 64.87
N ILE A 126 -13.66 -16.53 64.31
CA ILE A 126 -14.14 -15.37 65.03
C ILE A 126 -15.55 -15.57 65.60
N LYS A 127 -16.48 -16.18 64.85
CA LYS A 127 -17.80 -16.55 65.35
C LYS A 127 -17.72 -17.48 66.53
N THR A 128 -16.83 -18.44 66.54
CA THR A 128 -16.59 -19.35 67.66
C THR A 128 -16.06 -18.59 68.89
N ILE A 129 -15.08 -17.69 68.72
CA ILE A 129 -14.54 -16.89 69.84
C ILE A 129 -15.61 -15.97 70.40
N THR A 130 -16.44 -15.35 69.57
CA THR A 130 -17.59 -14.54 70.04
C THR A 130 -18.55 -15.34 70.89
N SER A 131 -18.87 -16.58 70.46
CA SER A 131 -19.72 -17.50 71.24
C SER A 131 -19.10 -17.87 72.62
N ILE A 132 -17.77 -18.17 72.61
CA ILE A 132 -17.05 -18.44 73.86
C ILE A 132 -17.05 -17.21 74.80
N ALA A 133 -16.84 -15.99 74.27
CA ALA A 133 -16.89 -14.78 75.04
C ALA A 133 -18.30 -14.56 75.67
N GLN A 134 -19.37 -14.82 74.89
CA GLN A 134 -20.73 -14.72 75.39
C GLN A 134 -21.02 -15.76 76.50
N GLN A 135 -20.57 -17.03 76.35
CA GLN A 135 -20.66 -18.02 77.36
C GLN A 135 -19.85 -17.67 78.62
N THR A 136 -18.64 -17.14 78.44
CA THR A 136 -17.80 -16.74 79.57
C THR A 136 -18.43 -15.56 80.32
N ASN A 137 -19.05 -14.61 79.61
CA ASN A 137 -19.81 -13.52 80.25
C ASN A 137 -20.98 -14.00 81.07
N LEU A 138 -21.74 -15.07 80.59
CA LEU A 138 -22.81 -15.65 81.27
C LEU A 138 -22.34 -16.47 82.54
N LEU A 139 -21.21 -17.21 82.42
CA LEU A 139 -20.59 -17.90 83.54
C LEU A 139 -20.13 -16.94 84.61
N ALA A 140 -19.49 -15.84 84.23
CA ALA A 140 -19.02 -14.77 85.09
C ALA A 140 -20.20 -14.06 85.80
N LEU A 141 -21.32 -13.87 85.11
CA LEU A 141 -22.53 -13.28 85.67
C LEU A 141 -23.13 -14.27 86.75
N ASN A 142 -23.19 -15.55 86.46
CA ASN A 142 -23.67 -16.54 87.44
C ASN A 142 -22.73 -16.60 88.69
N ALA A 143 -21.42 -16.55 88.49
CA ALA A 143 -20.44 -16.50 89.56
C ALA A 143 -20.60 -15.22 90.43
N THR A 144 -20.86 -14.05 89.75
CA THR A 144 -21.15 -12.79 90.46
C THR A 144 -22.37 -12.89 91.33
N ILE A 145 -23.45 -13.53 90.83
CA ILE A 145 -24.67 -13.75 91.56
C ILE A 145 -24.44 -14.67 92.84
N GLU A 146 -23.73 -15.76 92.69
CA GLU A 146 -23.45 -16.71 93.75
C GLU A 146 -22.49 -16.10 94.78
N ALA A 147 -21.47 -15.26 94.33
CA ALA A 147 -20.63 -14.55 95.25
C ALA A 147 -21.39 -13.47 96.11
N ALA A 148 -22.37 -12.81 95.50
CA ALA A 148 -23.27 -11.93 96.24
C ALA A 148 -24.14 -12.68 97.25
N ARG A 149 -24.56 -13.91 97.00
CA ARG A 149 -25.33 -14.79 97.85
C ARG A 149 -24.55 -15.31 99.09
N ALA A 150 -23.18 -15.41 98.88
CA ALA A 150 -22.29 -15.82 100.02
C ALA A 150 -21.98 -14.70 101.02
N GLY A 151 -22.48 -13.49 100.81
CA GLY A 151 -22.31 -12.34 101.72
C GLY A 151 -20.85 -11.93 101.90
N GLU A 152 -20.39 -11.64 103.07
CA GLU A 152 -19.02 -11.16 103.44
C GLU A 152 -17.95 -12.16 102.95
N SER A 153 -18.19 -13.49 102.99
CA SER A 153 -17.26 -14.55 102.55
C SER A 153 -17.07 -14.57 101.03
N GLY A 154 -17.96 -13.98 100.22
CA GLY A 154 -17.95 -13.99 98.79
C GLY A 154 -17.27 -12.73 98.19
N LYS A 155 -16.88 -11.71 98.93
CA LYS A 155 -16.37 -10.42 98.41
C LYS A 155 -15.18 -10.57 97.46
N GLY A 156 -14.20 -11.39 97.78
CA GLY A 156 -13.03 -11.63 96.91
C GLY A 156 -13.39 -12.33 95.58
N PHE A 157 -14.32 -13.28 95.62
CA PHE A 157 -14.86 -13.96 94.49
C PHE A 157 -15.70 -13.04 93.54
N ALA A 158 -16.45 -12.09 94.13
CA ALA A 158 -17.24 -11.16 93.36
C ALA A 158 -16.39 -10.19 92.59
N VAL A 159 -15.19 -9.74 93.09
CA VAL A 159 -14.25 -8.96 92.29
C VAL A 159 -13.70 -9.67 91.11
N VAL A 160 -13.23 -10.90 91.26
CA VAL A 160 -12.74 -11.79 90.16
C VAL A 160 -13.81 -12.02 89.12
N ALA A 161 -15.04 -12.39 89.57
CA ALA A 161 -16.15 -12.61 88.64
C ALA A 161 -16.52 -11.36 87.82
N ASN A 162 -16.51 -10.18 88.41
CA ASN A 162 -16.76 -8.96 87.67
C ASN A 162 -15.61 -8.64 86.66
N GLU A 163 -14.35 -8.91 87.02
CA GLU A 163 -13.21 -8.73 86.12
C GLU A 163 -13.31 -9.69 84.93
N VAL A 164 -13.62 -10.96 85.14
CA VAL A 164 -13.87 -11.95 84.07
C VAL A 164 -15.05 -11.57 83.14
N LYS A 165 -16.10 -11.01 83.75
CA LYS A 165 -17.25 -10.49 83.00
C LYS A 165 -16.88 -9.33 82.11
N GLU A 166 -16.08 -8.39 82.60
CA GLU A 166 -15.65 -7.22 81.82
C GLU A 166 -14.68 -7.64 80.70
N LEU A 167 -13.79 -8.59 80.99
CA LEU A 167 -12.88 -9.14 79.98
C LEU A 167 -13.63 -9.89 78.88
N ALA A 168 -14.67 -10.65 79.23
CA ALA A 168 -15.55 -11.34 78.30
C ALA A 168 -16.31 -10.37 77.38
N LYS A 169 -16.79 -9.24 77.93
CA LYS A 169 -17.46 -8.19 77.18
C LYS A 169 -16.49 -7.47 76.23
N GLN A 170 -15.28 -7.16 76.66
CA GLN A 170 -14.23 -6.56 75.80
C GLN A 170 -13.82 -7.53 74.70
N THR A 171 -13.73 -8.83 74.97
CA THR A 171 -13.44 -9.85 73.96
C THR A 171 -14.56 -9.95 72.93
N ALA A 172 -15.83 -9.92 73.34
CA ALA A 172 -16.96 -9.91 72.44
C ALA A 172 -16.96 -8.69 71.49
N GLN A 173 -16.66 -7.47 72.05
CA GLN A 173 -16.56 -6.25 71.25
C GLN A 173 -15.40 -6.33 70.24
N ALA A 174 -14.21 -6.78 70.66
CA ALA A 174 -13.06 -6.93 69.78
C ALA A 174 -13.31 -7.92 68.64
N THR A 175 -14.00 -9.05 68.93
CA THR A 175 -14.36 -10.02 67.89
C THR A 175 -15.41 -9.50 66.92
N GLU A 176 -16.34 -8.67 67.34
CA GLU A 176 -17.28 -7.96 66.45
C GLU A 176 -16.55 -7.00 65.50
N ASP A 177 -15.57 -6.24 65.99
CA ASP A 177 -14.76 -5.37 65.18
C ASP A 177 -13.93 -6.15 64.12
N ILE A 178 -13.36 -7.30 64.56
CA ILE A 178 -12.65 -8.21 63.61
C ILE A 178 -13.63 -8.77 62.59
N SER A 179 -14.83 -9.16 62.98
CA SER A 179 -15.86 -9.71 62.06
C SER A 179 -16.16 -8.70 60.95
N ARG A 180 -16.36 -7.43 61.27
CA ARG A 180 -16.58 -6.35 60.29
C ARG A 180 -15.42 -6.18 59.33
N LYS A 181 -14.18 -6.27 59.82
CA LYS A 181 -12.99 -6.23 58.98
C LYS A 181 -12.90 -7.44 58.02
N ILE A 182 -13.21 -8.63 58.49
CA ILE A 182 -13.24 -9.83 57.65
C ILE A 182 -14.31 -9.75 56.59
N GLU A 183 -15.50 -9.24 56.85
CA GLU A 183 -16.56 -9.02 55.85
C GLU A 183 -16.10 -7.99 54.78
N ALA A 184 -15.41 -6.94 55.19
CA ALA A 184 -14.82 -5.97 54.27
C ALA A 184 -13.75 -6.61 53.36
N ILE A 185 -12.85 -7.43 53.94
CA ILE A 185 -11.85 -8.18 53.17
C ILE A 185 -12.52 -9.10 52.16
N GLN A 186 -13.55 -9.91 52.54
CA GLN A 186 -14.27 -10.79 51.63
C GLN A 186 -14.95 -10.02 50.50
N THR A 187 -15.51 -8.84 50.78
CA THR A 187 -16.16 -8.00 49.80
C THR A 187 -15.14 -7.45 48.77
N ASN A 188 -14.02 -6.95 49.27
CA ASN A 188 -12.92 -6.43 48.42
C ASN A 188 -12.30 -7.56 47.56
N THR A 189 -12.13 -8.75 48.13
CA THR A 189 -11.61 -9.93 47.43
C THR A 189 -12.54 -10.34 46.28
N ARG A 190 -13.86 -10.36 46.49
CA ARG A 190 -14.84 -10.61 45.42
C ARG A 190 -14.79 -9.58 44.31
N GLY A 191 -14.63 -8.27 44.67
CA GLY A 191 -14.42 -7.18 43.69
C GLY A 191 -13.15 -7.36 42.89
N ALA A 192 -12.04 -7.73 43.55
CA ALA A 192 -10.77 -7.99 42.88
C ALA A 192 -10.86 -9.18 41.90
N VAL A 193 -11.50 -10.28 42.27
CA VAL A 193 -11.73 -11.43 41.36
C VAL A 193 -12.53 -11.00 40.12
N ALA A 194 -13.58 -10.20 40.29
CA ALA A 194 -14.37 -9.70 39.18
C ALA A 194 -13.52 -8.82 38.20
N ALA A 195 -12.73 -7.89 38.77
CA ALA A 195 -11.85 -7.04 37.97
C ALA A 195 -10.76 -7.83 37.23
N ILE A 196 -10.17 -8.86 37.87
CA ILE A 196 -9.15 -9.70 37.21
C ILE A 196 -9.78 -10.50 36.06
N LYS A 197 -11.01 -10.97 36.19
CA LYS A 197 -11.73 -11.65 35.09
C LYS A 197 -11.98 -10.72 33.92
N GLU A 198 -12.34 -9.46 34.18
CA GLU A 198 -12.53 -8.43 33.15
C GLU A 198 -11.20 -8.13 32.41
N ILE A 199 -10.11 -7.99 33.16
CA ILE A 199 -8.76 -7.87 32.59
C ILE A 199 -8.44 -9.07 31.67
N GLY A 200 -8.73 -10.28 32.10
CA GLY A 200 -8.53 -11.48 31.30
C GLY A 200 -9.31 -11.45 29.98
N ALA A 201 -10.57 -10.98 30.01
CA ALA A 201 -11.39 -10.84 28.81
C ALA A 201 -10.81 -9.78 27.84
N ILE A 202 -10.35 -8.63 28.36
CA ILE A 202 -9.71 -7.59 27.55
C ILE A 202 -8.43 -8.13 26.89
N ILE A 203 -7.61 -8.89 27.62
CA ILE A 203 -6.39 -9.48 27.06
C ILE A 203 -6.73 -10.51 25.97
N GLY A 204 -7.83 -11.27 26.15
CA GLY A 204 -8.36 -12.15 25.11
C GLY A 204 -8.67 -11.41 23.81
N GLN A 205 -9.37 -10.28 23.89
CA GLN A 205 -9.65 -9.42 22.73
C GLN A 205 -8.36 -8.89 22.08
N ILE A 206 -7.34 -8.51 22.86
CA ILE A 206 -6.03 -8.10 22.32
C ILE A 206 -5.42 -9.22 21.49
N ASN A 207 -5.49 -10.46 21.95
CA ASN A 207 -4.97 -11.62 21.20
C ASN A 207 -5.71 -11.84 19.88
N ASP A 208 -7.03 -11.66 19.87
CA ASP A 208 -7.86 -11.75 18.65
C ASP A 208 -7.47 -10.63 17.64
N PHE A 209 -7.23 -9.42 18.13
CA PHE A 209 -6.72 -8.33 17.29
C PHE A 209 -5.34 -8.65 16.71
N GLN A 210 -4.43 -9.25 17.47
CA GLN A 210 -3.12 -9.62 16.96
C GLN A 210 -3.22 -10.67 15.84
N THR A 211 -4.15 -11.60 15.94
CA THR A 211 -4.43 -12.58 14.88
C THR A 211 -4.95 -11.89 13.61
N THR A 212 -5.85 -10.93 13.76
CA THR A 212 -6.37 -10.14 12.63
C THR A 212 -5.26 -9.31 11.97
N ILE A 213 -4.38 -8.68 12.77
CA ILE A 213 -3.23 -7.92 12.27
C ILE A 213 -2.28 -8.85 11.51
N ALA A 214 -2.01 -10.05 12.01
CA ALA A 214 -1.15 -11.03 11.33
C ALA A 214 -1.68 -11.39 9.94
N SER A 215 -2.99 -11.64 9.80
CA SER A 215 -3.63 -11.92 8.51
C SER A 215 -3.56 -10.73 7.54
N ALA A 216 -3.79 -9.52 8.04
CA ALA A 216 -3.69 -8.29 7.23
C ALA A 216 -2.25 -8.04 6.75
N VAL A 217 -1.26 -8.37 7.59
CA VAL A 217 0.17 -8.26 7.26
C VAL A 217 0.57 -9.26 6.17
N GLU A 218 0.04 -10.49 6.19
CA GLU A 218 0.26 -11.48 5.13
C GLU A 218 -0.30 -10.99 3.79
N GLU A 219 -1.50 -10.41 3.79
CA GLU A 219 -2.11 -9.82 2.59
C GLU A 219 -1.30 -8.62 2.08
N GLN A 220 -0.85 -7.74 2.98
CA GLN A 220 0.01 -6.61 2.63
C GLN A 220 1.35 -7.08 2.03
N ALA A 221 1.96 -8.14 2.57
CA ALA A 221 3.20 -8.71 2.05
C ALA A 221 3.02 -9.24 0.61
N ALA A 222 1.90 -9.92 0.33
CA ALA A 222 1.57 -10.41 -1.00
C ALA A 222 1.37 -9.24 -1.99
N THR A 223 0.58 -8.24 -1.60
CA THR A 223 0.31 -7.05 -2.42
C THR A 223 1.59 -6.24 -2.69
N THR A 224 2.45 -6.06 -1.69
CA THR A 224 3.73 -5.35 -1.85
C THR A 224 4.65 -6.06 -2.83
N LYS A 225 4.70 -7.39 -2.79
CA LYS A 225 5.45 -8.20 -3.76
C LYS A 225 4.91 -8.06 -5.18
N GLU A 226 3.60 -7.97 -5.33
CA GLU A 226 2.96 -7.75 -6.63
C GLU A 226 3.27 -6.34 -7.16
N ILE A 227 3.24 -5.31 -6.32
CA ILE A 227 3.65 -3.94 -6.69
C ILE A 227 5.10 -3.92 -7.19
N ALA A 228 6.02 -4.57 -6.48
CA ALA A 228 7.42 -4.64 -6.88
C ALA A 228 7.59 -5.33 -8.25
N ARG A 229 6.84 -6.41 -8.50
CA ARG A 229 6.83 -7.10 -9.78
C ARG A 229 6.28 -6.20 -10.90
N ASN A 230 5.13 -5.56 -10.68
CA ASN A 230 4.52 -4.68 -11.66
C ASN A 230 5.42 -3.49 -12.00
N ALA A 231 6.17 -2.98 -11.01
CA ALA A 231 7.19 -1.96 -11.24
C ALA A 231 8.32 -2.49 -12.13
N ALA A 232 8.82 -3.71 -11.92
CA ALA A 232 9.84 -4.31 -12.77
C ALA A 232 9.34 -4.49 -14.22
N ASP A 233 8.13 -5.00 -14.42
CA ASP A 233 7.51 -5.18 -15.73
C ASP A 233 7.30 -3.83 -16.46
N ALA A 234 6.94 -2.78 -15.73
CA ALA A 234 6.79 -1.43 -16.28
C ALA A 234 8.15 -0.80 -16.67
N ALA A 235 9.21 -1.07 -15.90
CA ALA A 235 10.58 -0.62 -16.23
C ALA A 235 11.07 -1.29 -17.53
N GLU A 236 10.85 -2.59 -17.70
CA GLU A 236 11.16 -3.34 -18.91
C GLU A 236 10.38 -2.78 -20.12
N SER A 237 9.08 -2.55 -19.94
CA SER A 237 8.21 -1.95 -20.96
C SER A 237 8.70 -0.57 -21.40
N SER A 238 9.11 0.27 -20.46
CA SER A 238 9.66 1.61 -20.75
C SER A 238 10.96 1.51 -21.55
N THR A 239 11.81 0.53 -21.24
CA THR A 239 13.04 0.26 -21.98
C THR A 239 12.75 -0.19 -23.41
N MET A 240 11.76 -1.05 -23.61
CA MET A 240 11.31 -1.48 -24.95
C MET A 240 10.77 -0.30 -25.78
N ILE A 241 10.00 0.62 -25.13
CA ILE A 241 9.51 1.82 -25.80
C ILE A 241 10.69 2.67 -26.28
N LEU A 242 11.71 2.90 -25.45
CA LEU A 242 12.90 3.68 -25.85
C LEU A 242 13.62 3.07 -27.05
N ASN A 243 13.77 1.74 -27.08
CA ASN A 243 14.40 1.03 -28.20
C ASN A 243 13.57 1.18 -29.49
N ASN A 244 12.24 1.04 -29.39
CA ASN A 244 11.32 1.20 -30.51
C ASN A 244 11.34 2.63 -31.06
N ILE A 245 11.38 3.64 -30.19
CA ILE A 245 11.49 5.05 -30.57
C ILE A 245 12.82 5.33 -31.27
N GLY A 246 13.91 4.73 -30.84
CA GLY A 246 15.19 4.79 -31.56
C GLY A 246 15.06 4.27 -32.98
N SER A 247 14.33 3.19 -33.19
CA SER A 247 14.04 2.61 -34.52
C SER A 247 13.16 3.53 -35.36
N VAL A 248 12.12 4.16 -34.78
CA VAL A 248 11.25 5.13 -35.44
C VAL A 248 12.06 6.35 -35.89
N THR A 249 12.93 6.89 -35.04
CA THR A 249 13.81 8.02 -35.36
C THR A 249 14.74 7.67 -36.52
N SER A 250 15.31 6.47 -36.53
CA SER A 250 16.17 6.01 -37.64
C SER A 250 15.39 5.87 -38.95
N ALA A 251 14.19 5.35 -38.93
CA ALA A 251 13.30 5.19 -40.08
C ALA A 251 12.90 6.60 -40.63
N SER A 252 12.57 7.54 -39.76
CA SER A 252 12.26 8.93 -40.14
C SER A 252 13.43 9.61 -40.83
N ARG A 253 14.65 9.47 -40.32
CA ARG A 253 15.86 10.01 -40.96
C ARG A 253 16.09 9.39 -42.34
N SER A 254 15.86 8.09 -42.49
CA SER A 254 15.94 7.40 -43.79
C SER A 254 14.89 7.93 -44.76
N THR A 255 13.65 8.15 -44.27
CA THR A 255 12.56 8.76 -45.07
C THR A 255 12.94 10.20 -45.53
N ALA A 256 13.47 11.01 -44.63
CA ALA A 256 13.93 12.35 -44.95
C ALA A 256 15.05 12.33 -46.05
N THR A 257 16.00 11.39 -45.90
CA THR A 257 17.06 11.21 -46.90
C THR A 257 16.50 10.80 -48.27
N GLY A 258 15.57 9.85 -48.28
CA GLY A 258 14.87 9.39 -49.49
C GLY A 258 14.07 10.51 -50.15
N ALA A 259 13.35 11.31 -49.37
CA ALA A 259 12.58 12.46 -49.83
C ALA A 259 13.49 13.55 -50.41
N ALA A 260 14.62 13.85 -49.79
CA ALA A 260 15.60 14.79 -50.32
C ALA A 260 16.19 14.33 -51.68
N ASN A 261 16.47 13.04 -51.83
CA ASN A 261 16.93 12.48 -53.09
C ASN A 261 15.83 12.52 -54.16
N THR A 262 14.58 12.25 -53.79
CA THR A 262 13.42 12.35 -54.69
C THR A 262 13.19 13.79 -55.15
N LEU A 263 13.32 14.77 -54.26
CA LEU A 263 13.21 16.19 -54.58
C LEU A 263 14.27 16.60 -55.63
N ARG A 264 15.53 16.20 -55.42
CA ARG A 264 16.63 16.48 -56.35
C ARG A 264 16.39 15.83 -57.70
N ALA A 265 15.94 14.57 -57.76
CA ALA A 265 15.63 13.88 -58.99
C ALA A 265 14.47 14.53 -59.77
N ALA A 266 13.44 14.99 -59.05
CA ALA A 266 12.33 15.73 -59.62
C ALA A 266 12.75 17.08 -60.23
N GLU A 267 13.58 17.83 -59.50
CA GLU A 267 14.16 19.10 -60.02
C GLU A 267 15.00 18.85 -61.30
N GLU A 268 15.80 17.79 -61.33
CA GLU A 268 16.59 17.42 -62.51
C GLU A 268 15.72 16.99 -63.69
N LEU A 269 14.65 16.24 -63.47
CA LEU A 269 13.68 15.86 -64.52
C LEU A 269 12.97 17.10 -65.10
N ALA A 270 12.58 18.06 -64.27
CA ALA A 270 11.98 19.32 -64.70
C ALA A 270 12.97 20.16 -65.56
N ARG A 271 14.25 20.21 -65.15
CA ARG A 271 15.32 20.85 -65.92
C ARG A 271 15.52 20.19 -67.26
N LEU A 272 15.66 18.85 -67.33
CA LEU A 272 15.82 18.09 -68.54
C LEU A 272 14.62 18.24 -69.52
N ALA A 273 13.40 18.28 -69.00
CA ALA A 273 12.21 18.56 -69.79
C ALA A 273 12.24 19.98 -70.41
N SER A 274 12.70 20.98 -69.69
CA SER A 274 12.88 22.35 -70.17
C SER A 274 13.96 22.43 -71.23
N GLU A 275 15.10 21.75 -71.03
CA GLU A 275 16.20 21.69 -72.01
C GLU A 275 15.77 20.99 -73.30
N LEU A 276 14.95 19.90 -73.18
CA LEU A 276 14.40 19.22 -74.36
C LEU A 276 13.49 20.13 -75.16
N ARG A 277 12.68 20.97 -74.52
CA ARG A 277 11.87 22.00 -75.20
C ARG A 277 12.71 23.04 -75.90
N ALA A 278 13.70 23.59 -75.25
CA ALA A 278 14.61 24.60 -75.82
C ALA A 278 15.34 23.99 -77.04
N ALA A 279 15.86 22.77 -76.96
CA ALA A 279 16.53 22.11 -78.08
C ALA A 279 15.57 21.86 -79.25
N LEU A 280 14.30 21.63 -79.03
CA LEU A 280 13.28 21.50 -80.11
C LEU A 280 12.97 22.83 -80.76
N ASP A 281 12.90 23.94 -80.01
CA ASP A 281 12.65 25.28 -80.49
C ASP A 281 13.86 25.76 -81.28
N ASP A 282 15.11 25.51 -80.84
CA ASP A 282 16.34 25.83 -81.57
C ASP A 282 16.45 25.06 -82.89
N PHE A 283 16.06 23.82 -82.89
CA PHE A 283 16.00 22.96 -84.13
C PHE A 283 15.00 23.53 -85.18
N GLU A 284 13.90 24.13 -84.73
CA GLU A 284 12.96 24.80 -85.62
C GLU A 284 13.55 26.06 -86.29
N HIS A 285 14.36 26.83 -85.57
CA HIS A 285 14.94 28.04 -86.08
C HIS A 285 16.18 27.81 -86.98
N ALA A 286 16.84 26.66 -86.91
CA ALA A 286 18.04 26.30 -87.65
C ALA A 286 17.75 25.62 -89.02
N VAL A 287 16.51 25.40 -89.40
CA VAL A 287 16.09 24.74 -90.65
C VAL A 287 15.05 25.57 -91.43
#